data_b187b188e2af70ca771f254f3f099060
#
_entry.id   b187b188e2af70ca771f254f3f099060
#
_cell.length_a   1.000
_cell.length_b   1.000
_cell.length_c   1.000
_cell.angle_alpha   90.00
_cell.angle_beta   90.00
_cell.angle_gamma   90.00
#
_symmetry.space_group_name_H-M   'P 1'
#
loop_
_entity.id
_entity.type
_entity.pdbx_description
1 polymer ?
#
loop_
_entity_poly.entity_id
_entity_poly.type
_entity_poly.pdbx_seq_one_letter_code
_entity_poly.pdbx_strand_id
1 'polypeptide(L)'
;LEPSLSAKNHLEKNQGIINSKLTKFNNTIEEKIHSLLKKWADEIKVDRSDYYAKTISVVDSIDNDSQIENVFNLLDSLYVESVDTLTFKYQSIIKGLDRLFEGINLDSAFSLSEEERSYFEEKAKSLNALAQLGISVEIISHELEEMDSMVTRGLNSLPTSVKEHPGFSLALNAHRSLTQQIRFLSPLKISGYQSRQRITGKNIMDYVLKFFGERFERQRITIEFSEEFKQIAITDIPLRIYPVFTNIINNAMYWVSLSNNRLIKIGFVNSLVIIANSGPAIDTDDIPRLFELFYSKRANGHGVGLYLCRENLAVAHHKIWYSEPDEGDNYLIKDGANFVIQFNGVEF
;
A
#
# COMPACT_ATOMS: atom_id res chain seq x y z
N LEU A 1 -39.32 -12.36 -39.01
CA LEU A 1 -38.59 -12.74 -37.77
C LEU A 1 -37.17 -13.27 -38.04
N GLU A 2 -36.89 -13.96 -39.17
CA GLU A 2 -35.56 -14.48 -39.50
C GLU A 2 -34.50 -13.41 -39.81
N PRO A 3 -34.77 -12.29 -40.55
CA PRO A 3 -33.74 -11.29 -40.87
C PRO A 3 -33.22 -10.54 -39.61
N SER A 4 -34.08 -10.32 -38.62
CA SER A 4 -33.69 -9.63 -37.38
C SER A 4 -32.81 -10.49 -36.48
N LEU A 5 -33.03 -11.78 -36.45
CA LEU A 5 -32.21 -12.75 -35.71
C LEU A 5 -30.81 -12.90 -36.36
N SER A 6 -30.75 -12.93 -37.69
CA SER A 6 -29.48 -12.98 -38.40
C SER A 6 -28.64 -11.71 -38.18
N ALA A 7 -29.29 -10.53 -38.19
CA ALA A 7 -28.60 -9.26 -37.91
C ALA A 7 -28.08 -9.21 -36.47
N LYS A 8 -28.87 -9.71 -35.50
CA LYS A 8 -28.45 -9.79 -34.09
C LYS A 8 -27.24 -10.69 -33.91
N ASN A 9 -27.25 -11.88 -34.49
CA ASN A 9 -26.13 -12.83 -34.41
C ASN A 9 -24.85 -12.23 -35.07
N HIS A 10 -25.00 -11.47 -36.16
CA HIS A 10 -23.88 -10.81 -36.80
C HIS A 10 -23.30 -9.68 -35.93
N LEU A 11 -24.16 -8.93 -35.26
CA LEU A 11 -23.77 -7.89 -34.30
C LEU A 11 -22.99 -8.49 -33.09
N GLU A 12 -23.53 -9.54 -32.47
CA GLU A 12 -22.89 -10.25 -31.35
C GLU A 12 -21.52 -10.82 -31.74
N LYS A 13 -21.39 -11.39 -32.96
CA LYS A 13 -20.11 -11.85 -33.44
C LYS A 13 -19.10 -10.71 -33.63
N ASN A 14 -19.51 -9.57 -34.15
CA ASN A 14 -18.66 -8.41 -34.34
C ASN A 14 -18.24 -7.80 -33.00
N GLN A 15 -19.16 -7.71 -32.04
CA GLN A 15 -18.86 -7.28 -30.68
C GLN A 15 -17.82 -8.20 -30.02
N GLY A 16 -17.94 -9.51 -30.17
CA GLY A 16 -16.97 -10.48 -29.66
C GLY A 16 -15.57 -10.27 -30.24
N ILE A 17 -15.49 -10.00 -31.58
CA ILE A 17 -14.20 -9.73 -32.25
C ILE A 17 -13.58 -8.41 -31.74
N ILE A 18 -14.38 -7.36 -31.60
CA ILE A 18 -13.92 -6.06 -31.09
C ILE A 18 -13.42 -6.20 -29.67
N ASN A 19 -14.19 -6.82 -28.78
CA ASN A 19 -13.79 -7.04 -27.38
C ASN A 19 -12.49 -7.83 -27.27
N SER A 20 -12.32 -8.89 -28.07
CA SER A 20 -11.07 -9.66 -28.12
C SER A 20 -9.87 -8.81 -28.54
N LYS A 21 -10.04 -7.94 -29.55
CA LYS A 21 -8.99 -7.02 -30.00
C LYS A 21 -8.65 -5.98 -28.95
N LEU A 22 -9.66 -5.39 -28.31
CA LEU A 22 -9.46 -4.39 -27.25
C LEU A 22 -8.73 -4.99 -26.05
N THR A 23 -9.10 -6.20 -25.63
CA THR A 23 -8.39 -6.93 -24.57
C THR A 23 -6.93 -7.17 -24.93
N LYS A 24 -6.65 -7.56 -26.19
CA LYS A 24 -5.27 -7.75 -26.65
C LYS A 24 -4.48 -6.44 -26.65
N PHE A 25 -5.08 -5.33 -27.07
CA PHE A 25 -4.42 -4.02 -27.00
C PHE A 25 -4.15 -3.58 -25.58
N ASN A 26 -5.13 -3.75 -24.67
CA ASN A 26 -4.97 -3.43 -23.26
C ASN A 26 -3.80 -4.18 -22.63
N ASN A 27 -3.75 -5.51 -22.83
CA ASN A 27 -2.66 -6.33 -22.33
C ASN A 27 -1.29 -5.89 -22.87
N THR A 28 -1.23 -5.53 -24.16
CA THR A 28 0.01 -5.04 -24.79
C THR A 28 0.46 -3.70 -24.18
N ILE A 29 -0.47 -2.81 -23.88
CA ILE A 29 -0.19 -1.52 -23.23
C ILE A 29 0.30 -1.74 -21.80
N GLU A 30 -0.36 -2.60 -21.04
CA GLU A 30 0.02 -2.95 -19.67
C GLU A 30 1.44 -3.54 -19.61
N GLU A 31 1.77 -4.47 -20.52
CA GLU A 31 3.12 -5.05 -20.62
C GLU A 31 4.18 -3.99 -20.90
N LYS A 32 3.90 -3.06 -21.82
CA LYS A 32 4.82 -1.97 -22.15
C LYS A 32 5.03 -1.01 -20.97
N ILE A 33 3.96 -0.63 -20.29
CA ILE A 33 4.02 0.22 -19.11
C ILE A 33 4.83 -0.48 -18.00
N HIS A 34 4.57 -1.75 -17.75
CA HIS A 34 5.32 -2.54 -16.75
C HIS A 34 6.81 -2.62 -17.07
N SER A 35 7.15 -2.83 -18.35
CA SER A 35 8.53 -2.85 -18.81
C SER A 35 9.24 -1.50 -18.59
N LEU A 36 8.55 -0.39 -18.89
CA LEU A 36 9.07 0.95 -18.68
C LEU A 36 9.31 1.26 -17.21
N LEU A 37 8.34 0.94 -16.35
CA LEU A 37 8.44 1.14 -14.89
C LEU A 37 9.61 0.35 -14.30
N LYS A 38 9.79 -0.90 -14.74
CA LYS A 38 10.92 -1.73 -14.32
C LYS A 38 12.26 -1.10 -14.73
N LYS A 39 12.34 -0.64 -15.98
CA LYS A 39 13.56 0.01 -16.50
C LYS A 39 13.91 1.26 -15.70
N TRP A 40 12.94 2.10 -15.37
CA TRP A 40 13.16 3.30 -14.55
C TRP A 40 13.58 2.96 -13.12
N ALA A 41 12.95 1.96 -12.51
CA ALA A 41 13.34 1.49 -11.19
C ALA A 41 14.80 1.00 -11.15
N ASP A 42 15.25 0.34 -12.22
CA ASP A 42 16.64 -0.10 -12.33
C ASP A 42 17.61 1.07 -12.59
N GLU A 43 17.22 2.05 -13.40
CA GLU A 43 18.00 3.29 -13.61
C GLU A 43 18.17 4.08 -12.30
N ILE A 44 17.12 4.24 -11.50
CA ILE A 44 17.18 4.91 -10.19
C ILE A 44 18.17 4.19 -9.25
N LYS A 45 18.20 2.85 -9.27
CA LYS A 45 19.18 2.08 -8.48
C LYS A 45 20.62 2.34 -8.94
N VAL A 46 20.84 2.42 -10.26
CA VAL A 46 22.15 2.72 -10.82
C VAL A 46 22.58 4.13 -10.42
N ASP A 47 21.74 5.13 -10.63
CA ASP A 47 22.05 6.52 -10.28
C ASP A 47 22.42 6.68 -8.79
N ARG A 48 21.67 5.98 -7.92
CA ARG A 48 21.98 5.93 -6.48
C ARG A 48 23.29 5.24 -6.17
N SER A 49 23.56 4.11 -6.82
CA SER A 49 24.81 3.37 -6.64
C SER A 49 26.01 4.20 -7.09
N ASP A 50 25.89 4.94 -8.19
CA ASP A 50 26.93 5.82 -8.71
C ASP A 50 27.23 6.97 -7.76
N TYR A 51 26.19 7.59 -7.17
CA TYR A 51 26.38 8.61 -6.14
C TYR A 51 27.13 8.06 -4.91
N TYR A 52 26.71 6.88 -4.41
CA TYR A 52 27.37 6.27 -3.27
C TYR A 52 28.83 5.86 -3.59
N ALA A 53 29.09 5.33 -4.78
CA ALA A 53 30.43 4.99 -5.18
C ALA A 53 31.35 6.22 -5.21
N LYS A 54 30.86 7.34 -5.74
CA LYS A 54 31.60 8.62 -5.77
C LYS A 54 31.87 9.14 -4.36
N THR A 55 30.88 9.15 -3.47
CA THR A 55 31.04 9.65 -2.11
C THR A 55 31.92 8.75 -1.25
N ILE A 56 31.81 7.43 -1.38
CA ILE A 56 32.68 6.46 -0.69
C ILE A 56 34.14 6.66 -1.15
N SER A 57 34.39 6.83 -2.44
CA SER A 57 35.76 7.03 -2.94
C SER A 57 36.42 8.29 -2.35
N VAL A 58 35.65 9.35 -2.08
CA VAL A 58 36.15 10.54 -1.40
C VAL A 58 36.50 10.22 0.06
N VAL A 59 35.65 9.48 0.76
CA VAL A 59 35.88 9.11 2.16
C VAL A 59 37.08 8.16 2.27
N ASP A 60 37.22 7.20 1.36
CA ASP A 60 38.34 6.24 1.36
C ASP A 60 39.68 6.91 1.00
N SER A 61 39.67 8.10 0.38
CA SER A 61 40.87 8.88 0.07
C SER A 61 41.39 9.73 1.24
N ILE A 62 40.70 9.72 2.39
CA ILE A 62 41.11 10.49 3.58
C ILE A 62 42.36 9.85 4.20
N ASP A 63 43.43 10.63 4.30
CA ASP A 63 44.66 10.29 5.02
C ASP A 63 44.84 11.18 6.25
N ASN A 64 45.95 10.95 7.01
CA ASN A 64 46.23 11.68 8.23
C ASN A 64 46.57 13.18 8.00
N ASP A 65 46.87 13.54 6.76
CA ASP A 65 47.24 14.93 6.37
C ASP A 65 46.06 15.65 5.68
N SER A 66 44.91 14.97 5.49
CA SER A 66 43.73 15.55 4.85
C SER A 66 43.08 16.62 5.73
N GLN A 67 42.89 17.81 5.18
CA GLN A 67 42.11 18.84 5.85
C GLN A 67 40.62 18.46 5.75
N ILE A 68 39.98 18.17 6.86
CA ILE A 68 38.56 17.72 6.97
C ILE A 68 37.61 18.68 6.25
N GLU A 69 37.92 20.02 6.32
CA GLU A 69 37.13 21.06 5.67
C GLU A 69 37.12 20.92 4.14
N ASN A 70 38.25 20.54 3.53
CA ASN A 70 38.32 20.29 2.09
C ASN A 70 37.51 19.05 1.69
N VAL A 71 37.48 18.03 2.53
CA VAL A 71 36.66 16.83 2.31
C VAL A 71 35.18 17.16 2.35
N PHE A 72 34.73 17.93 3.33
CA PHE A 72 33.33 18.40 3.40
C PHE A 72 32.97 19.25 2.17
N ASN A 73 33.79 20.20 1.79
CA ASN A 73 33.54 21.00 0.59
C ASN A 73 33.44 20.15 -0.69
N LEU A 74 34.24 19.09 -0.80
CA LEU A 74 34.20 18.19 -1.93
C LEU A 74 32.91 17.34 -1.90
N LEU A 75 32.51 16.82 -0.74
CA LEU A 75 31.26 16.07 -0.58
C LEU A 75 30.04 16.95 -0.87
N ASP A 76 30.03 18.19 -0.40
CA ASP A 76 28.98 19.17 -0.67
C ASP A 76 28.90 19.51 -2.17
N SER A 77 30.03 19.68 -2.85
CA SER A 77 30.05 19.91 -4.29
C SER A 77 29.51 18.71 -5.09
N LEU A 78 29.89 17.49 -4.71
CA LEU A 78 29.38 16.27 -5.32
C LEU A 78 27.86 16.09 -5.07
N TYR A 79 27.39 16.49 -3.88
CA TYR A 79 25.97 16.47 -3.56
C TYR A 79 25.20 17.43 -4.47
N VAL A 80 25.62 18.69 -4.56
CA VAL A 80 24.95 19.72 -5.39
C VAL A 80 24.94 19.29 -6.86
N GLU A 81 26.08 18.88 -7.41
CA GLU A 81 26.20 18.42 -8.81
C GLU A 81 25.28 17.21 -9.08
N SER A 82 25.23 16.25 -8.15
CA SER A 82 24.40 15.06 -8.29
C SER A 82 22.92 15.41 -8.22
N VAL A 83 22.51 16.25 -7.27
CA VAL A 83 21.12 16.71 -7.14
C VAL A 83 20.65 17.45 -8.39
N ASP A 84 21.46 18.37 -8.92
CA ASP A 84 21.11 19.13 -10.12
C ASP A 84 20.96 18.20 -11.34
N THR A 85 21.90 17.26 -11.52
CA THR A 85 21.88 16.30 -12.63
C THR A 85 20.67 15.37 -12.54
N LEU A 86 20.41 14.80 -11.37
CA LEU A 86 19.29 13.90 -11.16
C LEU A 86 17.94 14.63 -11.27
N THR A 87 17.86 15.85 -10.73
CA THR A 87 16.65 16.68 -10.84
C THR A 87 16.35 16.98 -12.31
N PHE A 88 17.34 17.39 -13.08
CA PHE A 88 17.16 17.65 -14.52
C PHE A 88 16.72 16.39 -15.28
N LYS A 89 17.38 15.25 -15.03
CA LYS A 89 17.05 13.95 -15.65
C LYS A 89 15.61 13.56 -15.37
N TYR A 90 15.21 13.54 -14.11
CA TYR A 90 13.86 13.05 -13.72
C TYR A 90 12.76 14.05 -14.06
N GLN A 91 13.00 15.36 -13.95
CA GLN A 91 12.03 16.36 -14.45
C GLN A 91 11.81 16.25 -15.97
N SER A 92 12.85 15.92 -16.73
CA SER A 92 12.70 15.71 -18.18
C SER A 92 11.85 14.47 -18.49
N ILE A 93 11.99 13.39 -17.71
CA ILE A 93 11.15 12.19 -17.82
C ILE A 93 9.70 12.52 -17.46
N ILE A 94 9.47 13.22 -16.35
CA ILE A 94 8.13 13.65 -15.92
C ILE A 94 7.46 14.51 -17.01
N LYS A 95 8.16 15.52 -17.53
CA LYS A 95 7.64 16.35 -18.63
C LYS A 95 7.36 15.55 -19.90
N GLY A 96 8.16 14.51 -20.20
CA GLY A 96 7.91 13.59 -21.31
C GLY A 96 6.64 12.77 -21.10
N LEU A 97 6.39 12.30 -19.88
CA LEU A 97 5.15 11.62 -19.50
C LEU A 97 3.95 12.56 -19.58
N ASP A 98 4.05 13.79 -19.06
CA ASP A 98 2.97 14.77 -19.13
C ASP A 98 2.56 15.03 -20.59
N ARG A 99 3.55 15.19 -21.50
CA ARG A 99 3.27 15.33 -22.95
C ARG A 99 2.62 14.08 -23.57
N LEU A 100 3.00 12.88 -23.13
CA LEU A 100 2.36 11.65 -23.59
C LEU A 100 0.91 11.60 -23.09
N PHE A 101 0.64 12.02 -21.87
CA PHE A 101 -0.72 12.11 -21.34
C PHE A 101 -1.55 13.20 -22.03
N GLU A 102 -0.98 14.36 -22.33
CA GLU A 102 -1.62 15.42 -23.11
C GLU A 102 -1.85 15.03 -24.58
N GLY A 103 -0.94 14.26 -25.17
CA GLY A 103 -1.01 13.82 -26.57
C GLY A 103 -1.93 12.61 -26.80
N ILE A 104 -2.36 11.89 -25.76
CA ILE A 104 -3.41 10.87 -25.84
C ILE A 104 -4.76 11.61 -25.83
N ASN A 105 -5.07 12.27 -26.94
CA ASN A 105 -6.40 12.80 -27.18
C ASN A 105 -7.33 11.61 -27.47
N LEU A 106 -7.94 11.07 -26.42
CA LEU A 106 -8.93 9.99 -26.50
C LEU A 106 -10.18 10.43 -27.26
N ASP A 107 -10.36 11.74 -27.51
CA ASP A 107 -11.51 12.30 -28.22
C ASP A 107 -11.55 11.91 -29.71
N SER A 108 -10.42 11.55 -30.32
CA SER A 108 -10.36 11.21 -31.73
C SER A 108 -10.47 9.71 -32.04
N ALA A 109 -10.43 8.85 -31.04
CA ALA A 109 -10.35 7.40 -31.26
C ALA A 109 -11.66 6.63 -31.01
N PHE A 110 -12.58 7.14 -30.20
CA PHE A 110 -13.78 6.38 -29.86
C PHE A 110 -14.98 7.30 -29.57
N SER A 111 -16.09 7.05 -30.27
CA SER A 111 -17.44 7.41 -29.83
C SER A 111 -17.89 6.44 -28.73
N LEU A 112 -17.17 6.46 -27.60
CA LEU A 112 -17.61 5.78 -26.37
C LEU A 112 -18.76 6.57 -25.75
N SER A 113 -19.71 5.88 -25.14
CA SER A 113 -20.77 6.56 -24.41
C SER A 113 -20.18 7.51 -23.35
N GLU A 114 -20.82 8.60 -23.04
CA GLU A 114 -20.32 9.58 -22.03
C GLU A 114 -20.04 8.93 -20.68
N GLU A 115 -20.77 7.85 -20.34
CA GLU A 115 -20.56 7.07 -19.12
C GLU A 115 -19.24 6.29 -19.12
N GLU A 116 -18.88 5.63 -20.23
CA GLU A 116 -17.59 4.91 -20.35
C GLU A 116 -16.41 5.88 -20.35
N ARG A 117 -16.56 7.02 -21.00
CA ARG A 117 -15.55 8.09 -21.01
C ARG A 117 -15.29 8.62 -19.60
N SER A 118 -16.35 8.93 -18.84
CA SER A 118 -16.27 9.38 -17.46
C SER A 118 -15.58 8.35 -16.57
N TYR A 119 -15.90 7.07 -16.73
CA TYR A 119 -15.26 5.97 -15.99
C TYR A 119 -13.76 5.86 -16.29
N PHE A 120 -13.35 5.96 -17.56
CA PHE A 120 -11.93 5.89 -17.93
C PHE A 120 -11.15 7.14 -17.50
N GLU A 121 -11.74 8.33 -17.58
CA GLU A 121 -11.14 9.57 -17.07
C GLU A 121 -10.94 9.52 -15.55
N GLU A 122 -11.90 9.00 -14.80
CA GLU A 122 -11.81 8.85 -13.35
C GLU A 122 -10.75 7.81 -12.98
N LYS A 123 -10.69 6.70 -13.71
CA LYS A 123 -9.68 5.67 -13.51
C LYS A 123 -8.28 6.16 -13.87
N ALA A 124 -8.12 6.95 -14.94
CA ALA A 124 -6.86 7.57 -15.31
C ALA A 124 -6.39 8.61 -14.26
N LYS A 125 -7.31 9.43 -13.73
CA LYS A 125 -7.01 10.35 -12.61
C LYS A 125 -6.59 9.60 -11.35
N SER A 126 -7.27 8.50 -11.04
CA SER A 126 -6.94 7.64 -9.89
C SER A 126 -5.57 6.99 -10.05
N LEU A 127 -5.24 6.48 -11.25
CA LEU A 127 -3.93 5.89 -11.54
C LEU A 127 -2.80 6.92 -11.49
N ASN A 128 -3.04 8.14 -11.97
CA ASN A 128 -2.06 9.22 -11.89
C ASN A 128 -1.82 9.66 -10.43
N ALA A 129 -2.89 9.81 -9.65
CA ALA A 129 -2.78 10.09 -8.22
C ALA A 129 -2.04 8.98 -7.46
N LEU A 130 -2.25 7.71 -7.82
CA LEU A 130 -1.54 6.56 -7.25
C LEU A 130 -0.07 6.54 -7.64
N ALA A 131 0.26 6.84 -8.89
CA ALA A 131 1.64 6.92 -9.35
C ALA A 131 2.40 8.04 -8.62
N GLN A 132 1.80 9.23 -8.49
CA GLN A 132 2.36 10.34 -7.72
C GLN A 132 2.47 10.00 -6.22
N LEU A 133 1.46 9.35 -5.65
CA LEU A 133 1.51 8.88 -4.27
C LEU A 133 2.60 7.83 -4.08
N GLY A 134 2.73 6.87 -5.00
CA GLY A 134 3.75 5.82 -4.96
C GLY A 134 5.16 6.39 -4.99
N ILE A 135 5.44 7.34 -5.85
CA ILE A 135 6.75 8.03 -5.93
C ILE A 135 7.01 8.84 -4.66
N SER A 136 6.03 9.59 -4.18
CA SER A 136 6.15 10.38 -2.95
C SER A 136 6.37 9.50 -1.73
N VAL A 137 5.68 8.37 -1.65
CA VAL A 137 5.83 7.40 -0.55
C VAL A 137 7.20 6.71 -0.61
N GLU A 138 7.73 6.39 -1.80
CA GLU A 138 9.07 5.82 -1.97
C GLU A 138 10.14 6.78 -1.43
N ILE A 139 10.08 8.06 -1.84
CA ILE A 139 11.01 9.11 -1.38
C ILE A 139 10.90 9.30 0.13
N ILE A 140 9.68 9.52 0.64
CA ILE A 140 9.45 9.73 2.08
C ILE A 140 9.87 8.50 2.88
N SER A 141 9.58 7.29 2.42
CA SER A 141 9.99 6.07 3.13
C SER A 141 11.49 5.94 3.22
N HIS A 142 12.22 6.31 2.18
CA HIS A 142 13.67 6.27 2.17
C HIS A 142 14.27 7.29 3.14
N GLU A 143 13.80 8.54 3.11
CA GLU A 143 14.23 9.58 4.05
C GLU A 143 13.92 9.20 5.51
N LEU A 144 12.74 8.63 5.75
CA LEU A 144 12.34 8.21 7.07
C LEU A 144 13.15 6.99 7.59
N GLU A 145 13.55 6.05 6.73
CA GLU A 145 14.46 4.95 7.11
C GLU A 145 15.86 5.46 7.46
N GLU A 146 16.33 6.47 6.75
CA GLU A 146 17.61 7.11 7.04
C GLU A 146 17.57 7.85 8.39
N MET A 147 16.51 8.62 8.64
CA MET A 147 16.27 9.27 9.93
C MET A 147 16.13 8.26 11.07
N ASP A 148 15.40 7.14 10.87
CA ASP A 148 15.29 6.05 11.83
C ASP A 148 16.66 5.48 12.19
N SER A 149 17.50 5.24 11.18
CA SER A 149 18.86 4.75 11.38
C SER A 149 19.75 5.73 12.14
N MET A 150 19.61 7.03 11.89
CA MET A 150 20.34 8.07 12.59
C MET A 150 19.90 8.17 14.06
N VAL A 151 18.60 8.22 14.32
CA VAL A 151 18.07 8.28 15.70
C VAL A 151 18.43 7.01 16.46
N THR A 152 18.29 5.84 15.85
CA THR A 152 18.67 4.56 16.47
C THR A 152 20.15 4.53 16.84
N ARG A 153 21.05 4.97 15.94
CA ARG A 153 22.48 5.09 16.24
C ARG A 153 22.75 6.09 17.36
N GLY A 154 22.11 7.26 17.31
CA GLY A 154 22.22 8.28 18.35
C GLY A 154 21.80 7.76 19.73
N LEU A 155 20.64 7.12 19.82
CA LEU A 155 20.15 6.53 21.08
C LEU A 155 21.07 5.40 21.58
N ASN A 156 21.61 4.57 20.68
CA ASN A 156 22.51 3.48 21.05
C ASN A 156 23.89 3.97 21.51
N SER A 157 24.36 5.12 21.03
CA SER A 157 25.66 5.71 21.42
C SER A 157 25.64 6.40 22.77
N LEU A 158 24.47 6.61 23.38
CA LEU A 158 24.38 7.26 24.69
C LEU A 158 25.02 6.43 25.81
N PRO A 159 25.66 7.07 26.80
CA PRO A 159 26.22 6.41 27.96
C PRO A 159 25.16 5.63 28.76
N THR A 160 25.58 4.57 29.46
CA THR A 160 24.70 3.74 30.28
C THR A 160 23.90 4.54 31.29
N SER A 161 24.53 5.55 31.92
CA SER A 161 23.88 6.44 32.90
C SER A 161 22.67 7.21 32.32
N VAL A 162 22.69 7.53 31.04
CA VAL A 162 21.55 8.17 30.35
C VAL A 162 20.48 7.14 29.97
N LYS A 163 20.89 5.92 29.64
CA LYS A 163 19.96 4.82 29.29
C LYS A 163 19.12 4.32 30.45
N GLU A 164 19.60 4.51 31.69
CA GLU A 164 18.86 4.19 32.91
C GLU A 164 17.80 5.24 33.26
N HIS A 165 17.83 6.41 32.64
CA HIS A 165 16.85 7.46 32.91
C HIS A 165 15.48 7.11 32.33
N PRO A 166 14.36 7.27 33.06
CA PRO A 166 13.01 6.94 32.56
C PRO A 166 12.66 7.64 31.26
N GLY A 167 13.14 8.86 31.04
CA GLY A 167 12.94 9.61 29.80
C GLY A 167 13.58 8.95 28.56
N PHE A 168 14.69 8.21 28.76
CA PHE A 168 15.29 7.45 27.66
C PHE A 168 14.37 6.32 27.18
N SER A 169 13.82 5.53 28.10
CA SER A 169 12.87 4.47 27.77
C SER A 169 11.63 5.02 27.06
N LEU A 170 11.12 6.16 27.50
CA LEU A 170 10.00 6.84 26.86
C LEU A 170 10.34 7.28 25.44
N ALA A 171 11.48 7.91 25.22
CA ALA A 171 11.94 8.37 23.90
C ALA A 171 12.19 7.18 22.95
N LEU A 172 12.82 6.10 23.43
CA LEU A 172 13.06 4.89 22.67
C LEU A 172 11.76 4.22 22.25
N ASN A 173 10.78 4.12 23.13
CA ASN A 173 9.48 3.53 22.84
C ASN A 173 8.67 4.41 21.87
N ALA A 174 8.68 5.72 22.04
CA ALA A 174 8.05 6.65 21.11
C ALA A 174 8.67 6.55 19.71
N HIS A 175 10.00 6.49 19.63
CA HIS A 175 10.72 6.31 18.36
C HIS A 175 10.37 4.97 17.70
N ARG A 176 10.38 3.86 18.45
CA ARG A 176 9.98 2.55 17.93
C ARG A 176 8.54 2.54 17.40
N SER A 177 7.61 3.17 18.13
CA SER A 177 6.22 3.29 17.69
C SER A 177 6.10 4.11 16.41
N LEU A 178 6.86 5.18 16.27
CA LEU A 178 6.92 6.02 15.08
C LEU A 178 7.47 5.24 13.88
N THR A 179 8.58 4.52 14.07
CA THR A 179 9.20 3.66 13.05
C THR A 179 8.24 2.55 12.58
N GLN A 180 7.47 1.96 13.51
CA GLN A 180 6.45 0.98 13.16
C GLN A 180 5.33 1.58 12.30
N GLN A 181 4.91 2.82 12.57
CA GLN A 181 3.92 3.53 11.75
C GLN A 181 4.46 3.89 10.36
N ILE A 182 5.74 4.23 10.27
CA ILE A 182 6.42 4.53 9.00
C ILE A 182 6.55 3.26 8.15
N ARG A 183 6.90 2.14 8.74
CA ARG A 183 6.93 0.84 8.06
C ARG A 183 5.58 0.41 7.49
N PHE A 184 4.50 1.02 7.96
CA PHE A 184 3.17 0.89 7.38
C PHE A 184 3.06 1.45 5.95
N LEU A 185 3.88 2.44 5.59
CA LEU A 185 3.99 2.96 4.23
C LEU A 185 4.85 2.07 3.31
N SER A 186 5.59 1.13 3.88
CA SER A 186 6.51 0.22 3.18
C SER A 186 5.87 -0.72 2.14
N PRO A 187 4.58 -1.14 2.22
CA PRO A 187 3.94 -1.94 1.17
C PRO A 187 3.78 -1.23 -0.17
N LEU A 188 3.92 0.08 -0.19
CA LEU A 188 3.94 0.88 -1.41
C LEU A 188 5.32 0.87 -2.09
N LYS A 189 6.33 0.27 -1.45
CA LYS A 189 7.65 0.02 -2.08
C LYS A 189 7.52 -1.05 -3.16
N ILE A 190 7.57 -0.60 -4.40
CA ILE A 190 7.61 -1.46 -5.59
C ILE A 190 8.97 -2.20 -5.71
N SER A 191 9.99 -1.81 -4.94
CA SER A 191 11.36 -2.31 -5.05
C SER A 191 11.72 -3.30 -3.94
N GLY A 192 11.92 -4.56 -4.30
CA GLY A 192 12.51 -5.61 -3.48
C GLY A 192 12.03 -7.01 -3.90
N TYR A 193 12.96 -7.92 -4.11
CA TYR A 193 12.64 -9.34 -4.37
C TYR A 193 12.05 -9.93 -3.09
N GLN A 194 10.72 -10.09 -3.06
CA GLN A 194 10.03 -10.64 -1.90
C GLN A 194 9.56 -12.05 -2.24
N SER A 195 10.09 -13.02 -1.52
CA SER A 195 9.65 -14.41 -1.67
C SER A 195 8.28 -14.63 -1.03
N ARG A 196 7.46 -15.44 -1.67
CA ARG A 196 6.25 -15.99 -1.05
C ARG A 196 6.64 -16.85 0.13
N GLN A 197 5.93 -16.70 1.24
CA GLN A 197 6.15 -17.45 2.47
C GLN A 197 4.81 -18.04 2.94
N ARG A 198 4.89 -19.11 3.67
CA ARG A 198 3.73 -19.68 4.35
C ARG A 198 3.41 -18.84 5.58
N ILE A 199 2.30 -18.12 5.54
CA ILE A 199 1.82 -17.21 6.58
C ILE A 199 0.63 -17.89 7.24
N THR A 200 0.73 -18.18 8.54
CA THR A 200 -0.39 -18.77 9.28
C THR A 200 -1.27 -17.69 9.90
N GLY A 201 -2.52 -18.01 10.20
CA GLY A 201 -3.41 -17.13 10.97
C GLY A 201 -2.81 -16.76 12.34
N LYS A 202 -2.04 -17.69 12.95
CA LYS A 202 -1.27 -17.41 14.16
C LYS A 202 -0.20 -16.34 13.94
N ASN A 203 0.54 -16.39 12.82
CA ASN A 203 1.51 -15.35 12.49
C ASN A 203 0.85 -13.97 12.35
N ILE A 204 -0.33 -13.93 11.74
CA ILE A 204 -1.10 -12.69 11.59
C ILE A 204 -1.57 -12.20 12.96
N MET A 205 -2.10 -13.07 13.81
CA MET A 205 -2.50 -12.73 15.18
C MET A 205 -1.32 -12.16 15.97
N ASP A 206 -0.18 -12.84 15.98
CA ASP A 206 1.02 -12.41 16.72
C ASP A 206 1.52 -11.05 16.22
N TYR A 207 1.48 -10.83 14.91
CA TYR A 207 1.82 -9.55 14.29
C TYR A 207 0.86 -8.44 14.74
N VAL A 208 -0.44 -8.67 14.70
CA VAL A 208 -1.48 -7.70 15.12
C VAL A 208 -1.33 -7.35 16.59
N LEU A 209 -1.18 -8.36 17.46
CA LEU A 209 -1.01 -8.15 18.90
C LEU A 209 0.28 -7.39 19.22
N LYS A 210 1.37 -7.71 18.54
CA LYS A 210 2.63 -6.99 18.69
C LYS A 210 2.53 -5.54 18.23
N PHE A 211 1.75 -5.28 17.18
CA PHE A 211 1.63 -3.94 16.59
C PHE A 211 0.65 -3.04 17.35
N PHE A 212 -0.48 -3.60 17.79
CA PHE A 212 -1.57 -2.82 18.38
C PHE A 212 -1.78 -3.06 19.87
N GLY A 213 -1.10 -4.03 20.50
CA GLY A 213 -1.39 -4.48 21.88
C GLY A 213 -1.49 -3.35 22.88
N GLU A 214 -0.47 -2.49 22.96
CA GLU A 214 -0.49 -1.32 23.86
C GLU A 214 -1.66 -0.35 23.57
N ARG A 215 -2.05 -0.23 22.31
CA ARG A 215 -3.18 0.62 21.90
C ARG A 215 -4.51 -0.01 22.28
N PHE A 216 -4.66 -1.32 22.15
CA PHE A 216 -5.84 -2.05 22.60
C PHE A 216 -6.06 -1.86 24.08
N GLU A 217 -5.02 -2.06 24.91
CA GLU A 217 -5.09 -1.86 26.35
C GLU A 217 -5.45 -0.41 26.70
N ARG A 218 -4.74 0.57 26.15
CA ARG A 218 -4.98 1.99 26.42
C ARG A 218 -6.39 2.44 26.03
N GLN A 219 -6.94 1.90 24.95
CA GLN A 219 -8.27 2.25 24.43
C GLN A 219 -9.36 1.32 24.95
N ARG A 220 -9.01 0.32 25.78
CA ARG A 220 -9.92 -0.70 26.33
C ARG A 220 -10.69 -1.42 25.22
N ILE A 221 -9.98 -1.83 24.17
CA ILE A 221 -10.53 -2.60 23.05
C ILE A 221 -10.27 -4.07 23.30
N THR A 222 -11.32 -4.87 23.24
CA THR A 222 -11.22 -6.34 23.24
C THR A 222 -11.04 -6.82 21.82
N ILE A 223 -10.03 -7.66 21.58
CA ILE A 223 -9.85 -8.35 20.30
C ILE A 223 -9.90 -9.85 20.49
N GLU A 224 -10.69 -10.53 19.67
CA GLU A 224 -10.91 -11.98 19.71
C GLU A 224 -10.46 -12.59 18.39
N PHE A 225 -9.76 -13.74 18.47
CA PHE A 225 -9.37 -14.54 17.32
C PHE A 225 -9.94 -15.94 17.47
N SER A 226 -10.66 -16.42 16.45
CA SER A 226 -11.17 -17.79 16.49
C SER A 226 -10.03 -18.82 16.37
N GLU A 227 -10.23 -20.02 16.90
CA GLU A 227 -9.24 -21.09 16.80
C GLU A 227 -9.04 -21.54 15.34
N GLU A 228 -10.11 -21.56 14.56
CA GLU A 228 -10.07 -21.86 13.13
C GLU A 228 -9.19 -20.86 12.38
N PHE A 229 -9.31 -19.54 12.68
CA PHE A 229 -8.45 -18.54 12.06
C PHE A 229 -6.98 -18.78 12.35
N LYS A 230 -6.61 -19.18 13.56
CA LYS A 230 -5.21 -19.43 13.92
C LYS A 230 -4.58 -20.57 13.13
N GLN A 231 -5.39 -21.54 12.67
CA GLN A 231 -4.95 -22.76 11.97
C GLN A 231 -4.79 -22.57 10.46
N ILE A 232 -5.46 -21.57 9.85
CA ILE A 232 -5.30 -21.34 8.41
C ILE A 232 -3.86 -21.02 8.05
N ALA A 233 -3.50 -21.30 6.79
CA ALA A 233 -2.26 -20.85 6.19
C ALA A 233 -2.50 -20.36 4.75
N ILE A 234 -1.76 -19.35 4.36
CA ILE A 234 -1.73 -18.81 3.00
C ILE A 234 -0.28 -18.68 2.55
N THR A 235 -0.03 -18.96 1.29
CA THR A 235 1.31 -18.79 0.70
C THR A 235 1.34 -17.51 -0.13
N ASP A 236 1.86 -16.44 0.47
CA ASP A 236 1.95 -15.12 -0.16
C ASP A 236 3.12 -14.30 0.41
N ILE A 237 3.26 -13.09 -0.07
CA ILE A 237 4.27 -12.12 0.38
C ILE A 237 3.78 -11.44 1.67
N PRO A 238 4.55 -11.53 2.79
CA PRO A 238 4.16 -10.92 4.06
C PRO A 238 3.79 -9.44 3.97
N LEU A 239 4.54 -8.67 3.16
CA LEU A 239 4.28 -7.24 2.92
C LEU A 239 2.99 -6.97 2.13
N ARG A 240 2.39 -7.98 1.52
CA ARG A 240 1.05 -7.88 0.93
C ARG A 240 -0.03 -8.11 1.97
N ILE A 241 0.15 -9.10 2.83
CA ILE A 241 -0.88 -9.61 3.74
C ILE A 241 -0.98 -8.79 5.03
N TYR A 242 0.13 -8.57 5.73
CA TYR A 242 0.09 -7.89 7.03
C TYR A 242 -0.50 -6.46 6.97
N PRO A 243 -0.21 -5.63 5.96
CA PRO A 243 -0.81 -4.32 5.86
C PRO A 243 -2.32 -4.31 5.67
N VAL A 244 -2.88 -5.36 5.06
CA VAL A 244 -4.34 -5.50 4.92
C VAL A 244 -4.99 -5.59 6.30
N PHE A 245 -4.48 -6.48 7.15
CA PHE A 245 -4.98 -6.60 8.53
C PHE A 245 -4.75 -5.32 9.33
N THR A 246 -3.58 -4.70 9.18
CA THR A 246 -3.26 -3.44 9.88
C THR A 246 -4.24 -2.32 9.50
N ASN A 247 -4.55 -2.19 8.21
CA ASN A 247 -5.48 -1.18 7.71
C ASN A 247 -6.91 -1.39 8.24
N ILE A 248 -7.41 -2.63 8.13
CA ILE A 248 -8.77 -2.94 8.56
C ILE A 248 -8.88 -2.78 10.08
N ILE A 249 -7.91 -3.29 10.85
CA ILE A 249 -7.91 -3.19 12.31
C ILE A 249 -7.77 -1.74 12.76
N ASN A 250 -6.93 -0.94 12.13
CA ASN A 250 -6.80 0.49 12.45
C ASN A 250 -8.11 1.26 12.18
N ASN A 251 -8.84 0.89 11.13
CA ASN A 251 -10.18 1.41 10.87
C ASN A 251 -11.18 0.94 11.95
N ALA A 252 -11.17 -0.35 12.28
CA ALA A 252 -12.01 -0.92 13.32
C ALA A 252 -11.77 -0.22 14.67
N MET A 253 -10.52 -0.01 15.08
CA MET A 253 -10.16 0.69 16.31
C MET A 253 -10.72 2.10 16.39
N TYR A 254 -10.70 2.84 15.28
CA TYR A 254 -11.29 4.17 15.23
C TYR A 254 -12.79 4.11 15.48
N TRP A 255 -13.51 3.24 14.80
CA TRP A 255 -14.96 3.17 14.89
C TRP A 255 -15.45 2.59 16.22
N VAL A 256 -14.78 1.57 16.78
CA VAL A 256 -15.14 1.05 18.10
C VAL A 256 -14.83 2.04 19.22
N SER A 257 -13.89 2.98 19.03
CA SER A 257 -13.63 4.03 20.02
C SER A 257 -14.82 4.98 20.20
N LEU A 258 -15.71 5.05 19.22
CA LEU A 258 -16.94 5.85 19.26
C LEU A 258 -18.13 5.06 19.87
N SER A 259 -17.95 3.79 20.15
CA SER A 259 -18.96 2.88 20.69
C SER A 259 -18.70 2.57 22.18
N ASN A 260 -19.77 2.24 22.91
CA ASN A 260 -19.67 1.76 24.29
C ASN A 260 -19.09 0.33 24.35
N ASN A 261 -19.47 -0.52 23.40
CA ASN A 261 -18.90 -1.84 23.21
C ASN A 261 -17.68 -1.75 22.28
N ARG A 262 -16.50 -2.13 22.75
CA ARG A 262 -15.24 -1.97 21.99
C ARG A 262 -14.66 -3.33 21.65
N LEU A 263 -15.35 -4.04 20.75
CA LEU A 263 -15.01 -5.40 20.36
C LEU A 263 -14.59 -5.47 18.88
N ILE A 264 -13.50 -6.18 18.63
CA ILE A 264 -13.04 -6.58 17.30
C ILE A 264 -12.93 -8.09 17.29
N LYS A 265 -13.53 -8.76 16.29
CA LYS A 265 -13.46 -10.21 16.12
C LYS A 265 -12.78 -10.56 14.80
N ILE A 266 -11.91 -11.54 14.82
CA ILE A 266 -11.31 -12.12 13.62
C ILE A 266 -11.56 -13.60 13.62
N GLY A 267 -12.28 -14.09 12.62
CA GLY A 267 -12.70 -15.48 12.49
C GLY A 267 -12.44 -16.05 11.11
N PHE A 268 -12.56 -17.37 11.00
CA PHE A 268 -12.50 -18.09 9.74
C PHE A 268 -13.69 -19.04 9.65
N VAL A 269 -14.54 -18.83 8.65
CA VAL A 269 -15.78 -19.58 8.43
C VAL A 269 -15.97 -19.79 6.93
N ASN A 270 -16.31 -21.00 6.51
CA ASN A 270 -16.61 -21.32 5.12
C ASN A 270 -15.51 -20.85 4.13
N SER A 271 -14.24 -21.03 4.49
CA SER A 271 -13.06 -20.59 3.72
C SER A 271 -12.93 -19.06 3.58
N LEU A 272 -13.59 -18.29 4.41
CA LEU A 272 -13.55 -16.83 4.45
C LEU A 272 -12.97 -16.35 5.79
N VAL A 273 -12.08 -15.36 5.72
CA VAL A 273 -11.63 -14.64 6.91
C VAL A 273 -12.56 -13.46 7.13
N ILE A 274 -13.11 -13.36 8.33
CA ILE A 274 -14.03 -12.30 8.73
C ILE A 274 -13.33 -11.40 9.76
N ILE A 275 -13.35 -10.11 9.54
CA ILE A 275 -12.88 -9.09 10.48
C ILE A 275 -14.08 -8.19 10.81
N ALA A 276 -14.66 -8.40 11.97
CA ALA A 276 -15.84 -7.71 12.43
C ALA A 276 -15.52 -6.76 13.60
N ASN A 277 -16.18 -5.62 13.66
CA ASN A 277 -16.04 -4.69 14.77
C ASN A 277 -17.39 -4.13 15.22
N SER A 278 -17.52 -3.85 16.51
CA SER A 278 -18.73 -3.32 17.17
C SER A 278 -18.90 -1.80 17.06
N GLY A 279 -18.19 -1.15 16.15
CA GLY A 279 -18.45 0.24 15.78
C GLY A 279 -19.79 0.38 15.04
N PRO A 280 -20.18 1.59 14.65
CA PRO A 280 -21.42 1.78 13.87
C PRO A 280 -21.37 1.00 12.57
N ALA A 281 -22.50 0.43 12.17
CA ALA A 281 -22.67 -0.18 10.86
C ALA A 281 -22.39 0.83 9.75
N ILE A 282 -21.97 0.32 8.60
CA ILE A 282 -21.75 1.16 7.42
C ILE A 282 -23.09 1.42 6.74
N ASP A 283 -23.32 2.69 6.42
CA ASP A 283 -24.52 3.10 5.69
C ASP A 283 -24.56 2.42 4.31
N THR A 284 -25.74 1.95 3.91
CA THR A 284 -25.94 1.28 2.62
C THR A 284 -25.50 2.12 1.43
N ASP A 285 -25.68 3.44 1.50
CA ASP A 285 -25.26 4.36 0.44
C ASP A 285 -23.72 4.46 0.32
N ASP A 286 -22.99 4.11 1.37
CA ASP A 286 -21.54 4.16 1.42
C ASP A 286 -20.86 2.86 0.98
N ILE A 287 -21.56 1.73 1.06
CA ILE A 287 -21.00 0.40 0.77
C ILE A 287 -20.35 0.33 -0.62
N PRO A 288 -20.98 0.82 -1.70
CA PRO A 288 -20.37 0.79 -3.03
C PRO A 288 -19.04 1.57 -3.11
N ARG A 289 -18.89 2.60 -2.26
CA ARG A 289 -17.77 3.54 -2.27
C ARG A 289 -16.65 3.20 -1.31
N LEU A 290 -16.82 2.21 -0.43
CA LEU A 290 -15.87 1.86 0.63
C LEU A 290 -14.43 1.64 0.15
N PHE A 291 -14.29 1.08 -1.05
CA PHE A 291 -13.02 0.77 -1.66
C PHE A 291 -12.60 1.76 -2.75
N GLU A 292 -13.29 2.89 -2.88
CA GLU A 292 -12.87 3.98 -3.77
C GLU A 292 -11.69 4.74 -3.17
N LEU A 293 -10.80 5.18 -4.05
CA LEU A 293 -9.65 5.99 -3.65
C LEU A 293 -10.11 7.35 -3.15
N PHE A 294 -9.55 7.80 -2.02
CA PHE A 294 -9.87 9.06 -1.33
C PHE A 294 -11.27 9.13 -0.70
N TYR A 295 -12.03 8.05 -0.72
CA TYR A 295 -13.29 8.00 0.00
C TYR A 295 -13.08 7.71 1.49
N SER A 296 -13.52 8.59 2.37
CA SER A 296 -13.46 8.41 3.83
C SER A 296 -14.50 9.25 4.56
N LYS A 297 -15.23 8.64 5.47
CA LYS A 297 -16.08 9.32 6.47
C LYS A 297 -15.37 9.53 7.82
N ARG A 298 -14.15 9.04 7.95
CA ARG A 298 -13.34 9.26 9.14
C ARG A 298 -12.82 10.70 9.15
N ALA A 299 -12.98 11.41 10.26
CA ALA A 299 -12.35 12.72 10.45
C ALA A 299 -10.83 12.61 10.27
N ASN A 300 -10.25 13.40 9.39
CA ASN A 300 -8.84 13.33 8.95
C ASN A 300 -8.43 12.00 8.29
N GLY A 301 -9.40 11.22 7.79
CA GLY A 301 -9.12 10.02 7.00
C GLY A 301 -8.79 10.38 5.55
N HIS A 302 -7.74 9.78 5.00
CA HIS A 302 -7.28 10.04 3.64
C HIS A 302 -8.00 9.17 2.58
N GLY A 303 -8.82 8.20 3.01
CA GLY A 303 -9.58 7.32 2.10
C GLY A 303 -8.73 6.38 1.24
N VAL A 304 -7.49 6.10 1.66
CA VAL A 304 -6.54 5.29 0.88
C VAL A 304 -6.47 3.84 1.37
N GLY A 305 -6.73 3.61 2.66
CA GLY A 305 -6.43 2.32 3.32
C GLY A 305 -7.21 1.13 2.76
N LEU A 306 -8.54 1.21 2.63
CA LEU A 306 -9.36 0.11 2.09
C LEU A 306 -9.14 -0.10 0.59
N TYR A 307 -8.93 0.98 -0.17
CA TYR A 307 -8.55 0.91 -1.57
C TYR A 307 -7.26 0.07 -1.72
N LEU A 308 -6.20 0.39 -0.96
CA LEU A 308 -4.94 -0.36 -1.00
C LEU A 308 -5.11 -1.81 -0.55
N CYS A 309 -6.00 -2.10 0.41
CA CYS A 309 -6.31 -3.48 0.78
C CYS A 309 -6.83 -4.25 -0.42
N ARG A 310 -7.79 -3.70 -1.16
CA ARG A 310 -8.38 -4.34 -2.34
C ARG A 310 -7.36 -4.55 -3.44
N GLU A 311 -6.59 -3.52 -3.78
CA GLU A 311 -5.59 -3.59 -4.86
C GLU A 311 -4.47 -4.60 -4.51
N ASN A 312 -3.95 -4.57 -3.27
CA ASN A 312 -2.93 -5.51 -2.84
C ASN A 312 -3.40 -6.97 -2.88
N LEU A 313 -4.63 -7.22 -2.44
CA LEU A 313 -5.22 -8.54 -2.46
C LEU A 313 -5.50 -9.03 -3.88
N ALA A 314 -5.97 -8.14 -4.77
CA ALA A 314 -6.29 -8.46 -6.16
C ALA A 314 -5.08 -8.97 -6.96
N VAL A 315 -3.87 -8.48 -6.68
CA VAL A 315 -2.61 -8.93 -7.31
C VAL A 315 -2.39 -10.45 -7.18
N ALA A 316 -2.86 -11.05 -6.09
CA ALA A 316 -2.76 -12.50 -5.87
C ALA A 316 -4.13 -13.21 -6.01
N HIS A 317 -5.08 -12.57 -6.69
CA HIS A 317 -6.44 -13.08 -6.89
C HIS A 317 -7.20 -13.33 -5.57
N HIS A 318 -6.83 -12.66 -4.50
CA HIS A 318 -7.62 -12.59 -3.28
C HIS A 318 -8.71 -11.54 -3.43
N LYS A 319 -9.77 -11.66 -2.63
CA LYS A 319 -10.91 -10.72 -2.66
C LYS A 319 -11.17 -10.15 -1.28
N ILE A 320 -11.67 -8.93 -1.22
CA ILE A 320 -12.17 -8.29 -0.02
C ILE A 320 -13.48 -7.56 -0.32
N TRP A 321 -14.44 -7.65 0.59
CA TRP A 321 -15.70 -6.92 0.51
C TRP A 321 -16.26 -6.66 1.90
N TYR A 322 -17.28 -5.83 1.98
CA TYR A 322 -18.10 -5.63 3.16
C TYR A 322 -19.27 -6.62 3.12
N SER A 323 -19.62 -7.18 4.26
CA SER A 323 -20.78 -8.08 4.39
C SER A 323 -21.75 -7.55 5.40
N GLU A 324 -23.02 -7.46 5.03
CA GLU A 324 -24.11 -7.26 5.98
C GLU A 324 -24.38 -8.57 6.72
N PRO A 325 -24.62 -8.53 8.03
CA PRO A 325 -24.91 -9.72 8.81
C PRO A 325 -26.31 -10.26 8.48
N ASP A 326 -26.37 -11.51 8.00
CA ASP A 326 -27.61 -12.25 7.92
C ASP A 326 -28.02 -12.84 9.28
N GLU A 327 -29.31 -13.05 9.49
CA GLU A 327 -29.83 -13.70 10.71
C GLU A 327 -29.27 -15.13 10.80
N GLY A 328 -28.41 -15.39 11.78
CA GLY A 328 -27.79 -16.68 12.04
C GLY A 328 -26.29 -16.78 11.88
N ASP A 329 -25.62 -15.74 11.43
CA ASP A 329 -24.16 -15.72 11.30
C ASP A 329 -23.47 -15.28 12.61
N ASN A 330 -22.96 -16.25 13.36
CA ASN A 330 -22.38 -16.03 14.70
C ASN A 330 -21.05 -15.23 14.71
N TYR A 331 -20.41 -15.04 13.55
CA TYR A 331 -19.13 -14.35 13.46
C TYR A 331 -19.27 -12.90 13.01
N LEU A 332 -20.38 -12.54 12.38
CA LEU A 332 -20.68 -11.16 12.02
C LEU A 332 -21.26 -10.41 13.22
N ILE A 333 -20.96 -9.12 13.33
CA ILE A 333 -21.54 -8.25 14.37
C ILE A 333 -22.70 -7.49 13.75
N LYS A 334 -23.92 -7.73 14.24
CA LYS A 334 -25.17 -7.25 13.67
C LYS A 334 -25.23 -5.72 13.49
N ASP A 335 -24.78 -4.98 14.48
CA ASP A 335 -24.82 -3.51 14.44
C ASP A 335 -23.41 -2.91 14.22
N GLY A 336 -22.53 -3.66 13.57
CA GLY A 336 -21.14 -3.33 13.37
C GLY A 336 -20.71 -3.35 11.91
N ALA A 337 -19.42 -3.13 11.68
CA ALA A 337 -18.84 -3.26 10.35
C ALA A 337 -18.12 -4.61 10.20
N ASN A 338 -18.39 -5.30 9.09
CA ASN A 338 -17.90 -6.65 8.82
C ASN A 338 -17.18 -6.68 7.47
N PHE A 339 -15.86 -6.88 7.50
CA PHE A 339 -15.06 -7.08 6.30
C PHE A 339 -14.74 -8.56 6.12
N VAL A 340 -14.91 -9.04 4.90
CA VAL A 340 -14.67 -10.43 4.52
C VAL A 340 -13.54 -10.50 3.53
N ILE A 341 -12.60 -11.42 3.77
CA ILE A 341 -11.48 -11.67 2.86
C ILE A 341 -11.54 -13.13 2.42
N GLN A 342 -11.50 -13.32 1.10
CA GLN A 342 -11.35 -14.61 0.47
C GLN A 342 -9.91 -14.74 -0.04
N PHE A 343 -9.13 -15.60 0.60
CA PHE A 343 -7.79 -15.92 0.13
C PHE A 343 -7.84 -17.00 -0.94
N ASN A 344 -7.12 -16.80 -2.03
CA ASN A 344 -6.89 -17.82 -3.04
C ASN A 344 -5.84 -18.79 -2.51
N GLY A 345 -6.17 -20.09 -2.46
CA GLY A 345 -5.25 -21.13 -1.97
C GLY A 345 -5.07 -21.12 -0.44
N VAL A 346 -6.10 -20.80 0.33
CA VAL A 346 -6.07 -20.97 1.79
C VAL A 346 -6.03 -22.46 2.14
N GLU A 347 -5.11 -22.81 3.03
CA GLU A 347 -4.99 -24.15 3.65
C GLU A 347 -5.59 -24.08 5.06
N PHE A 348 -6.25 -25.17 5.47
CA PHE A 348 -6.86 -25.30 6.81
C PHE A 348 -6.45 -26.63 7.46
#